data_67fd2edb66746a4fe9ee56cb002f4839
#
_entry.id   67fd2edb66746a4fe9ee56cb002f4839
#
_cell.length_a   1.000
_cell.length_b   1.000
_cell.length_c   1.000
_cell.angle_alpha   90.00
_cell.angle_beta   90.00
_cell.angle_gamma   90.00
#
_symmetry.space_group_name_H-M   'P 1'
#
loop_
_entity.id
_entity.type
_entity.pdbx_description
1 polymer ?
#
loop_
_entity_poly.entity_id
_entity_poly.type
_entity_poly.pdbx_seq_one_letter_code
_entity_poly.pdbx_strand_id
1 'polypeptide(L)'
;VRCDSQINILTIMLELKQFRQLLDIQPSLTKKKTATMSNSSDTSRDQINLTPEIILRAYSLGMFPMAKDRHDNGIFWVNPELRGIIPLDGLHISRSLKKQVRKNTFNIRYSTNFQGVIMGCAGQTDGRRDTWINNEIIALYSQLFEQGFVQTVECWQDDVLVGGLYGICL
;
A
#
# COMPACT_ATOMS: atom_id res chain seq x y z
N VAL A 1 22.02 -3.53 2.98
CA VAL A 1 21.64 -4.88 2.54
C VAL A 1 20.98 -4.70 1.17
N ARG A 2 21.66 -5.11 0.09
CA ARG A 2 21.06 -5.10 -1.25
C ARG A 2 20.00 -6.18 -1.29
N CYS A 3 18.77 -5.79 -1.55
CA CYS A 3 17.69 -6.71 -1.87
C CYS A 3 17.92 -7.19 -3.33
N ASP A 4 18.76 -8.20 -3.51
CA ASP A 4 19.08 -8.80 -4.82
C ASP A 4 18.00 -9.82 -5.25
N SER A 5 16.75 -9.51 -5.04
CA SER A 5 15.67 -10.29 -5.61
C SER A 5 15.23 -9.64 -6.93
N GLN A 6 15.57 -10.29 -8.03
CA GLN A 6 14.94 -10.02 -9.33
C GLN A 6 13.43 -10.24 -9.18
N ILE A 7 12.73 -9.19 -8.77
CA ILE A 7 11.26 -9.19 -8.76
C ILE A 7 10.83 -9.22 -10.22
N ASN A 8 10.31 -10.36 -10.64
CA ASN A 8 9.89 -10.56 -12.03
C ASN A 8 8.70 -9.63 -12.32
N ILE A 9 8.79 -8.85 -13.40
CA ILE A 9 7.76 -7.91 -13.90
C ILE A 9 6.33 -8.48 -13.86
N LEU A 10 6.20 -9.79 -14.02
CA LEU A 10 4.95 -10.50 -14.00
C LEU A 10 4.27 -10.54 -12.62
N THR A 11 5.02 -10.58 -11.55
CA THR A 11 4.50 -10.59 -10.16
C THR A 11 3.75 -9.30 -9.86
N ILE A 12 4.26 -8.20 -10.37
CA ILE A 12 3.79 -6.84 -10.12
C ILE A 12 2.46 -6.53 -10.81
N MET A 13 2.29 -6.97 -12.06
CA MET A 13 1.05 -6.73 -12.81
C MET A 13 -0.14 -7.56 -12.28
N LEU A 14 0.10 -8.64 -11.56
CA LEU A 14 -0.94 -9.45 -10.92
C LEU A 14 -1.43 -8.84 -9.61
N GLU A 15 -0.54 -8.26 -8.82
CA GLU A 15 -0.92 -7.55 -7.59
C GLU A 15 -1.86 -6.39 -7.86
N LEU A 16 -1.67 -5.65 -8.95
CA LEU A 16 -2.57 -4.55 -9.33
C LEU A 16 -4.02 -5.01 -9.58
N LYS A 17 -4.24 -6.22 -10.10
CA LYS A 17 -5.58 -6.78 -10.29
C LYS A 17 -6.16 -7.40 -9.02
N GLN A 18 -5.34 -8.09 -8.22
CA GLN A 18 -5.78 -8.68 -6.95
C GLN A 18 -5.97 -7.62 -5.87
N PHE A 19 -5.15 -6.57 -5.86
CA PHE A 19 -5.33 -5.42 -4.98
C PHE A 19 -6.66 -4.70 -5.26
N ARG A 20 -7.07 -4.60 -6.52
CA ARG A 20 -8.39 -4.06 -6.89
C ARG A 20 -9.53 -4.95 -6.37
N GLN A 21 -9.37 -6.26 -6.41
CA GLN A 21 -10.36 -7.23 -5.92
C GLN A 21 -10.43 -7.30 -4.39
N LEU A 22 -9.30 -7.09 -3.69
CA LEU A 22 -9.24 -7.01 -2.22
C LEU A 22 -9.86 -5.72 -1.67
N LEU A 23 -9.81 -4.62 -2.42
CA LEU A 23 -10.49 -3.37 -2.06
C LEU A 23 -12.00 -3.43 -2.29
N ASP A 24 -12.48 -4.29 -3.19
CA ASP A 24 -13.92 -4.53 -3.44
C ASP A 24 -14.54 -5.53 -2.42
N ILE A 25 -13.74 -6.26 -1.67
CA ILE A 25 -14.20 -7.08 -0.54
C ILE A 25 -14.20 -6.23 0.72
N GLN A 26 -15.19 -5.36 0.84
CA GLN A 26 -15.58 -4.81 2.13
C GLN A 26 -16.23 -5.95 2.92
N PRO A 27 -15.62 -6.47 3.99
CA PRO A 27 -16.39 -7.22 4.95
C PRO A 27 -17.34 -6.23 5.60
N SER A 28 -18.60 -6.47 5.49
CA SER A 28 -19.63 -5.85 6.29
C SER A 28 -19.34 -6.15 7.76
N LEU A 29 -18.48 -5.38 8.39
CA LEU A 29 -18.30 -5.35 9.84
C LEU A 29 -19.44 -4.54 10.44
N THR A 30 -20.59 -5.18 10.43
CA THR A 30 -21.76 -4.77 11.17
C THR A 30 -21.67 -5.23 12.61
N LYS A 31 -21.82 -4.25 13.47
CA LYS A 31 -22.43 -4.34 14.80
C LYS A 31 -21.77 -5.26 15.80
N LYS A 32 -20.84 -4.71 16.56
CA LYS A 32 -20.71 -5.10 17.97
C LYS A 32 -21.20 -3.95 18.87
N LYS A 33 -22.08 -4.35 19.74
CA LYS A 33 -22.86 -3.57 20.69
C LYS A 33 -22.05 -2.52 21.44
N THR A 34 -22.61 -1.31 21.45
CA THR A 34 -22.34 -0.22 22.35
C THR A 34 -22.40 -0.70 23.80
N ALA A 35 -21.30 -0.68 24.49
CA ALA A 35 -21.28 -0.61 25.94
C ALA A 35 -21.09 0.86 26.30
N THR A 36 -22.14 1.44 26.84
CA THR A 36 -22.16 2.77 27.44
C THR A 36 -21.25 2.76 28.66
N MET A 37 -20.19 3.57 28.62
CA MET A 37 -19.50 3.98 29.85
C MET A 37 -19.32 5.49 29.84
N SER A 38 -19.72 6.03 30.97
CA SER A 38 -19.89 7.40 31.39
C SER A 38 -18.63 8.28 31.22
N ASN A 39 -18.96 9.57 31.00
CA ASN A 39 -18.09 10.75 31.07
C ASN A 39 -17.02 10.72 32.16
N SER A 40 -15.78 10.93 31.76
CA SER A 40 -14.85 11.79 32.47
C SER A 40 -13.95 12.48 31.44
N SER A 41 -14.07 13.78 31.42
CA SER A 41 -13.22 14.75 30.74
C SER A 41 -11.80 14.64 31.28
N ASP A 42 -10.91 14.61 30.39
CA ASP A 42 -9.47 14.92 30.41
C ASP A 42 -8.67 13.75 29.85
N THR A 43 -8.38 13.84 28.56
CA THR A 43 -7.30 13.04 27.99
C THR A 43 -6.64 13.90 26.94
N SER A 44 -5.57 14.58 27.34
CA SER A 44 -4.48 14.90 26.45
C SER A 44 -4.13 13.58 25.72
N ARG A 45 -4.62 13.44 24.50
CA ARG A 45 -4.15 12.38 23.60
C ARG A 45 -2.67 12.66 23.40
N ASP A 46 -1.83 11.91 24.07
CA ASP A 46 -0.44 11.75 23.67
C ASP A 46 -0.48 11.31 22.20
N GLN A 47 -0.32 12.27 21.31
CA GLN A 47 -0.13 11.98 19.89
C GLN A 47 1.23 11.26 19.85
N ILE A 48 1.18 9.94 19.76
CA ILE A 48 2.37 9.13 19.47
C ILE A 48 2.88 9.67 18.15
N ASN A 49 3.99 10.40 18.21
CA ASN A 49 4.61 10.95 17.01
C ASN A 49 5.12 9.76 16.20
N LEU A 50 4.42 9.43 15.12
CA LEU A 50 4.77 8.30 14.28
C LEU A 50 6.09 8.59 13.57
N THR A 51 7.02 7.66 13.69
CA THR A 51 8.33 7.74 13.04
C THR A 51 8.53 6.58 12.06
N PRO A 52 9.44 6.71 11.08
CA PRO A 52 9.79 5.61 10.18
C PRO A 52 10.14 4.31 10.91
N GLU A 53 10.86 4.38 12.03
CA GLU A 53 11.26 3.22 12.83
C GLU A 53 10.06 2.50 13.43
N ILE A 54 9.04 3.23 13.89
CA ILE A 54 7.80 2.65 14.40
C ILE A 54 7.07 1.90 13.29
N ILE A 55 7.04 2.47 12.08
CA ILE A 55 6.45 1.81 10.90
C ILE A 55 7.18 0.50 10.60
N LEU A 56 8.51 0.52 10.50
CA LEU A 56 9.31 -0.69 10.22
C LEU A 56 9.09 -1.76 11.29
N ARG A 57 9.08 -1.37 12.57
CA ARG A 57 8.82 -2.29 13.67
C ARG A 57 7.41 -2.89 13.59
N ALA A 58 6.41 -2.10 13.26
CA ALA A 58 5.05 -2.59 13.08
C ALA A 58 4.95 -3.60 11.93
N TYR A 59 5.60 -3.31 10.80
CA TYR A 59 5.66 -4.24 9.67
C TYR A 59 6.35 -5.57 10.03
N SER A 60 7.42 -5.54 10.80
CA SER A 60 8.08 -6.79 11.27
C SER A 60 7.19 -7.63 12.18
N LEU A 61 6.19 -7.02 12.82
CA LEU A 61 5.16 -7.68 13.61
C LEU A 61 3.90 -8.03 12.81
N GLY A 62 3.90 -7.71 11.51
CA GLY A 62 2.77 -7.97 10.65
C GLY A 62 1.66 -6.91 10.70
N MET A 63 1.90 -5.74 11.25
CA MET A 63 0.94 -4.64 11.30
C MET A 63 1.30 -3.55 10.29
N PHE A 64 0.29 -2.81 9.83
CA PHE A 64 0.50 -1.65 8.96
C PHE A 64 -0.48 -0.52 9.28
N PRO A 65 -0.11 0.75 9.00
CA PRO A 65 -0.92 1.91 9.31
C PRO A 65 -1.97 2.15 8.23
N MET A 66 -3.14 2.60 8.63
CA MET A 66 -4.19 3.12 7.76
C MET A 66 -4.82 4.35 8.37
N ALA A 67 -5.28 5.28 7.54
CA ALA A 67 -6.21 6.33 7.93
C ALA A 67 -7.65 5.92 7.59
N LYS A 68 -8.62 6.52 8.23
CA LYS A 68 -10.03 6.28 7.94
C LYS A 68 -10.41 6.80 6.55
N ASP A 69 -9.90 7.98 6.22
CA ASP A 69 -10.03 8.62 4.92
C ASP A 69 -8.85 9.56 4.68
N ARG A 70 -8.81 10.21 3.50
CA ARG A 70 -7.72 11.11 3.12
C ARG A 70 -7.56 12.32 4.04
N HIS A 71 -8.63 12.80 4.64
CA HIS A 71 -8.68 14.02 5.45
C HIS A 71 -8.59 13.74 6.95
N ASP A 72 -8.69 12.48 7.35
CA ASP A 72 -8.50 12.09 8.74
C ASP A 72 -7.02 12.20 9.11
N ASN A 73 -6.73 12.95 10.16
CA ASN A 73 -5.37 13.06 10.72
C ASN A 73 -5.03 11.90 11.66
N GLY A 74 -5.97 11.00 11.90
CA GLY A 74 -5.76 9.82 12.72
C GLY A 74 -5.19 8.66 11.92
N ILE A 75 -4.27 7.91 12.53
CA ILE A 75 -3.76 6.64 12.00
C ILE A 75 -4.14 5.54 12.98
N PHE A 76 -4.64 4.43 12.45
CA PHE A 76 -4.89 3.21 13.21
C PHE A 76 -4.08 2.04 12.62
N TRP A 77 -3.78 1.06 13.46
CA TRP A 77 -3.00 -0.10 13.07
C TRP A 77 -3.90 -1.24 12.65
N VAL A 78 -3.60 -1.82 11.52
CA VAL A 78 -4.28 -3.01 11.00
C VAL A 78 -3.41 -4.22 11.23
N ASN A 79 -3.96 -5.24 11.88
CA ASN A 79 -3.33 -6.55 12.05
C ASN A 79 -4.28 -7.61 11.46
N PRO A 80 -4.17 -7.93 10.17
CA PRO A 80 -5.06 -8.89 9.54
C PRO A 80 -4.75 -10.32 9.97
N GLU A 81 -5.79 -11.10 10.29
CA GLU A 81 -5.67 -12.53 10.61
C GLU A 81 -5.23 -13.36 9.41
N LEU A 82 -5.67 -12.96 8.21
CA LEU A 82 -5.32 -13.62 6.94
C LEU A 82 -4.63 -12.62 6.03
N ARG A 83 -3.56 -13.08 5.37
CA ARG A 83 -2.80 -12.29 4.39
C ARG A 83 -2.78 -12.98 3.04
N GLY A 84 -3.03 -12.23 1.99
CA GLY A 84 -2.71 -12.68 0.64
C GLY A 84 -1.18 -12.72 0.47
N ILE A 85 -0.68 -13.84 -0.03
CA ILE A 85 0.73 -14.00 -0.39
C ILE A 85 0.83 -14.40 -1.85
N ILE A 86 1.91 -13.99 -2.50
CA ILE A 86 2.25 -14.45 -3.86
C ILE A 86 3.49 -15.34 -3.74
N PRO A 87 3.35 -16.67 -3.92
CA PRO A 87 4.51 -17.55 -3.92
C PRO A 87 5.43 -17.19 -5.10
N LEU A 88 6.74 -17.06 -4.84
CA LEU A 88 7.71 -16.69 -5.86
C LEU A 88 7.82 -17.73 -6.98
N ASP A 89 7.59 -18.98 -6.67
CA ASP A 89 7.64 -20.14 -7.57
C ASP A 89 6.28 -20.60 -8.09
N GLY A 90 5.18 -20.05 -7.55
CA GLY A 90 3.81 -20.48 -7.82
C GLY A 90 2.93 -19.45 -8.52
N LEU A 91 3.50 -18.39 -9.08
CA LEU A 91 2.72 -17.31 -9.71
C LEU A 91 1.99 -17.77 -10.96
N HIS A 92 0.66 -17.77 -10.92
CA HIS A 92 -0.16 -18.04 -12.11
C HIS A 92 -0.23 -16.82 -13.03
N ILE A 93 0.33 -16.94 -14.22
CA ILE A 93 0.32 -15.88 -15.23
C ILE A 93 -0.74 -16.19 -16.28
N SER A 94 -1.80 -15.39 -16.34
CA SER A 94 -2.88 -15.55 -17.32
C SER A 94 -2.36 -15.39 -18.76
N ARG A 95 -3.04 -16.02 -19.71
CA ARG A 95 -2.72 -15.91 -21.14
C ARG A 95 -2.79 -14.46 -21.64
N SER A 96 -3.77 -13.69 -21.14
CA SER A 96 -3.95 -12.27 -21.50
C SER A 96 -2.76 -11.43 -21.01
N LEU A 97 -2.28 -11.68 -19.78
CA LEU A 97 -1.12 -10.98 -19.23
C LEU A 97 0.15 -11.33 -20.01
N LYS A 98 0.39 -12.63 -20.32
CA LYS A 98 1.53 -13.04 -21.18
C LYS A 98 1.51 -12.33 -22.52
N LYS A 99 0.32 -12.21 -23.15
CA LYS A 99 0.16 -11.49 -24.42
C LYS A 99 0.49 -10.00 -24.27
N GLN A 100 0.04 -9.36 -23.19
CA GLN A 100 0.29 -7.95 -22.93
C GLN A 100 1.78 -7.66 -22.69
N VAL A 101 2.44 -8.50 -21.89
CA VAL A 101 3.88 -8.37 -21.64
C VAL A 101 4.68 -8.53 -22.95
N ARG A 102 4.32 -9.51 -23.80
CA ARG A 102 5.02 -9.72 -25.09
C ARG A 102 4.87 -8.56 -26.07
N LYS A 103 3.82 -7.74 -25.96
CA LYS A 103 3.64 -6.54 -26.79
C LYS A 103 4.66 -5.45 -26.46
N ASN A 104 5.32 -5.53 -25.31
CA ASN A 104 6.30 -4.57 -24.85
C ASN A 104 5.81 -3.12 -24.88
N THR A 105 4.51 -2.93 -24.58
CA THR A 105 3.85 -1.62 -24.60
C THR A 105 4.26 -0.76 -23.40
N PHE A 106 4.69 -1.40 -22.31
CA PHE A 106 5.02 -0.75 -21.05
C PHE A 106 6.51 -0.91 -20.74
N ASN A 107 7.11 0.16 -20.25
CA ASN A 107 8.45 0.15 -19.68
C ASN A 107 8.34 0.06 -18.16
N ILE A 108 9.04 -0.88 -17.55
CA ILE A 108 9.05 -1.06 -16.10
C ILE A 108 10.30 -0.42 -15.52
N ARG A 109 10.11 0.47 -14.56
CA ARG A 109 11.17 1.12 -13.80
C ARG A 109 11.03 0.80 -12.31
N TYR A 110 12.14 0.88 -11.60
CA TYR A 110 12.19 0.56 -10.16
C TYR A 110 12.70 1.76 -9.39
N SER A 111 11.95 2.18 -8.40
CA SER A 111 12.33 3.25 -7.45
C SER A 111 12.81 4.55 -8.10
N THR A 112 12.20 4.93 -9.24
CA THR A 112 12.54 6.15 -9.97
C THR A 112 11.57 7.29 -9.67
N ASN A 113 10.32 7.00 -9.31
CA ASN A 113 9.29 8.01 -9.06
C ASN A 113 8.31 7.57 -7.94
N PHE A 114 8.82 7.42 -6.73
CA PHE A 114 7.99 7.07 -5.56
C PHE A 114 6.84 8.05 -5.38
N GLN A 115 7.09 9.35 -5.49
CA GLN A 115 6.06 10.36 -5.29
C GLN A 115 4.90 10.21 -6.29
N GLY A 116 5.19 9.95 -7.56
CA GLY A 116 4.16 9.68 -8.55
C GLY A 116 3.34 8.44 -8.23
N VAL A 117 4.00 7.37 -7.76
CA VAL A 117 3.33 6.12 -7.39
C VAL A 117 2.42 6.32 -6.17
N ILE A 118 2.92 6.89 -5.07
CA ILE A 118 2.11 7.03 -3.84
C ILE A 118 0.94 7.99 -4.05
N MET A 119 1.14 9.06 -4.82
CA MET A 119 0.05 9.98 -5.18
C MET A 119 -0.99 9.31 -6.08
N GLY A 120 -0.58 8.46 -7.03
CA GLY A 120 -1.48 7.63 -7.83
C GLY A 120 -2.27 6.64 -6.98
N CYS A 121 -1.62 6.01 -5.99
CA CYS A 121 -2.28 5.12 -5.02
C CYS A 121 -3.28 5.88 -4.12
N ALA A 122 -2.95 7.11 -3.73
CA ALA A 122 -3.82 7.98 -2.93
C ALA A 122 -4.91 8.70 -3.77
N GLY A 123 -4.84 8.63 -5.10
CA GLY A 123 -5.74 9.30 -6.01
C GLY A 123 -7.17 8.74 -5.95
N GLN A 124 -8.15 9.62 -6.16
CA GLN A 124 -9.54 9.24 -6.34
C GLN A 124 -9.81 8.86 -7.79
N THR A 125 -10.65 7.86 -8.01
CA THR A 125 -11.12 7.45 -9.34
C THR A 125 -12.63 7.24 -9.29
N ASP A 126 -13.29 7.14 -10.44
CA ASP A 126 -14.75 6.92 -10.52
C ASP A 126 -15.23 5.69 -9.73
N GLY A 127 -14.38 4.68 -9.55
CA GLY A 127 -14.67 3.47 -8.77
C GLY A 127 -14.14 3.52 -7.33
N ARG A 128 -13.37 4.55 -6.95
CA ARG A 128 -12.78 4.70 -5.62
C ARG A 128 -12.82 6.16 -5.19
N ARG A 129 -13.83 6.47 -4.38
CA ARG A 129 -14.09 7.85 -3.93
C ARG A 129 -13.22 8.28 -2.75
N ASP A 130 -12.63 7.31 -2.04
CA ASP A 130 -11.83 7.58 -0.86
C ASP A 130 -10.59 6.70 -0.78
N THR A 131 -9.64 7.06 0.07
CA THR A 131 -8.38 6.37 0.27
C THR A 131 -7.98 6.42 1.75
N TRP A 132 -7.33 5.36 2.21
CA TRP A 132 -6.73 5.28 3.53
C TRP A 132 -5.33 5.93 3.61
N ILE A 133 -4.82 6.44 2.47
CA ILE A 133 -3.51 7.10 2.37
C ILE A 133 -3.71 8.59 2.59
N ASN A 134 -3.50 9.06 3.82
CA ASN A 134 -3.54 10.47 4.19
C ASN A 134 -2.16 11.14 4.03
N ASN A 135 -2.06 12.43 4.32
CA ASN A 135 -0.81 13.17 4.18
C ASN A 135 0.29 12.69 5.13
N GLU A 136 -0.07 12.23 6.33
CA GLU A 136 0.89 11.70 7.30
C GLU A 136 1.52 10.38 6.81
N ILE A 137 0.69 9.48 6.28
CA ILE A 137 1.16 8.24 5.64
C ILE A 137 2.10 8.57 4.47
N ILE A 138 1.72 9.52 3.60
CA ILE A 138 2.58 9.94 2.49
C ILE A 138 3.94 10.44 3.00
N ALA A 139 3.96 11.29 4.03
CA ALA A 139 5.18 11.83 4.59
C ALA A 139 6.08 10.74 5.19
N LEU A 140 5.51 9.81 5.99
CA LEU A 140 6.24 8.71 6.60
C LEU A 140 6.85 7.76 5.56
N TYR A 141 6.08 7.39 4.55
CA TYR A 141 6.59 6.50 3.49
C TYR A 141 7.59 7.19 2.56
N SER A 142 7.51 8.54 2.40
CA SER A 142 8.53 9.30 1.70
C SER A 142 9.88 9.23 2.44
N GLN A 143 9.88 9.40 3.76
CA GLN A 143 11.08 9.25 4.58
C GLN A 143 11.65 7.83 4.50
N LEU A 144 10.80 6.81 4.55
CA LEU A 144 11.21 5.42 4.39
C LEU A 144 11.78 5.13 3.00
N PHE A 145 11.28 5.79 1.97
CA PHE A 145 11.83 5.69 0.62
C PHE A 145 13.24 6.30 0.54
N GLU A 146 13.45 7.49 1.11
CA GLU A 146 14.75 8.14 1.19
C GLU A 146 15.77 7.30 1.97
N GLN A 147 15.31 6.58 2.98
CA GLN A 147 16.14 5.65 3.78
C GLN A 147 16.37 4.29 3.08
N GLY A 148 15.73 4.04 1.93
CA GLY A 148 15.90 2.81 1.14
C GLY A 148 15.05 1.62 1.60
N PHE A 149 14.14 1.80 2.57
CA PHE A 149 13.24 0.74 3.05
C PHE A 149 11.97 0.60 2.23
N VAL A 150 11.58 1.62 1.48
CA VAL A 150 10.47 1.53 0.53
C VAL A 150 11.01 1.41 -0.86
N GLN A 151 10.41 0.53 -1.65
CA GLN A 151 10.71 0.34 -3.07
C GLN A 151 9.45 0.57 -3.89
N THR A 152 9.61 1.00 -5.13
CA THR A 152 8.51 1.08 -6.09
C THR A 152 8.78 0.24 -7.30
N VAL A 153 7.69 -0.18 -7.91
CA VAL A 153 7.69 -0.70 -9.27
C VAL A 153 6.70 0.11 -10.08
N GLU A 154 7.16 0.62 -11.18
CA GLU A 154 6.51 1.64 -11.98
C GLU A 154 6.25 1.12 -13.38
N CYS A 155 5.04 1.35 -13.86
CA CYS A 155 4.62 1.02 -15.21
C CYS A 155 4.51 2.32 -16.01
N TRP A 156 5.35 2.45 -17.04
CA TRP A 156 5.44 3.64 -17.87
C TRP A 156 5.02 3.33 -19.30
N GLN A 157 4.29 4.24 -19.90
CA GLN A 157 3.95 4.22 -21.33
C GLN A 157 4.24 5.60 -21.92
N ASP A 158 5.07 5.65 -22.96
CA ASP A 158 5.47 6.90 -23.63
C ASP A 158 5.93 7.99 -22.62
N ASP A 159 6.80 7.57 -21.65
CA ASP A 159 7.29 8.39 -20.54
C ASP A 159 6.22 8.94 -19.59
N VAL A 160 4.99 8.45 -19.67
CA VAL A 160 3.92 8.74 -18.72
C VAL A 160 3.83 7.59 -17.71
N LEU A 161 3.79 7.91 -16.42
CA LEU A 161 3.52 6.93 -15.35
C LEU A 161 2.04 6.54 -15.40
N VAL A 162 1.75 5.31 -15.83
CA VAL A 162 0.38 4.80 -16.01
C VAL A 162 -0.05 3.81 -14.94
N GLY A 163 0.87 3.39 -14.09
CA GLY A 163 0.58 2.51 -12.96
C GLY A 163 1.82 2.28 -12.10
N GLY A 164 1.61 1.74 -10.91
CA GLY A 164 2.71 1.43 -10.01
C GLY A 164 2.22 0.82 -8.71
N LEU A 165 3.15 0.27 -7.97
CA LEU A 165 2.98 -0.18 -6.60
C LEU A 165 4.17 0.26 -5.77
N TYR A 166 3.98 0.33 -4.47
CA TYR A 166 5.06 0.52 -3.50
C TYR A 166 4.94 -0.49 -2.38
N GLY A 167 6.04 -0.78 -1.73
CA GLY A 167 6.10 -1.72 -0.61
C GLY A 167 7.32 -1.51 0.26
N ILE A 168 7.27 -2.06 1.48
CA ILE A 168 8.39 -2.06 2.41
C ILE A 168 9.21 -3.31 2.19
N CYS A 169 10.52 -3.13 2.14
CA CYS A 169 11.55 -4.17 2.10
C CYS A 169 12.17 -4.25 3.51
N LEU A 170 12.02 -5.41 4.18
CA LEU A 170 12.57 -5.68 5.51
C LEU A 170 13.77 -6.61 5.42
#